data_d24735c8544cbd86bba421a8bd3f68f0
#
_entry.id   d24735c8544cbd86bba421a8bd3f68f0
#
_cell.length_a   1.000
_cell.length_b   1.000
_cell.length_c   1.000
_cell.angle_alpha   90.00
_cell.angle_beta   90.00
_cell.angle_gamma   90.00
#
_symmetry.space_group_name_H-M   'P 1'
#
loop_
_entity.id
_entity.type
_entity.pdbx_description
1 polymer ?
#
loop_
_entity_poly.entity_id
_entity_poly.type
_entity_poly.pdbx_seq_one_letter_code
_entity_poly.pdbx_strand_id
1 'polypeptide(L)'
;MAKELKYGTEARAALEAGVDKLANTVRVTIGPKGRNVVLDKSFGVPLITNDGVTIAKEIELEDAFENMGAQLVKEVATKTNDVAGDGTTTATVLAQAMIKEGMKNLEAGANPIILRRGMKKATDTAVEAIASMSQKVSGKDQIAKVAAISAGDEEVGNLVADAMEKVSNDGVITIEESKTMQTELDLVEGMQFDRGYISAYMATDMDKMEAVLDDPYVLITDKKISNIQEILPVLEQIVQSGARLLIIAEDIEGEALTTLIVNKLRGTFNVVAVKAPGYGDRRKAMLEDIAILTGGQVISEELGLELKDTTLDMLGRAKSIKVQKENTVIVDGEGDKAAIEARISQIRAQIEETTSEFDKEKLQERLAKLAGGVAVIRVGAATETEMKESKLRMEDALNATRAAVEEGIIAGGGSAYIHASKEVAKLADTLEGDERTGAKVILKALEAPLYYIAANAGLEGAVIINKVKESEPGMGFDAAKENYVNMVEAGILDPVKVTRSALQNATSVASTLLTTESVVANIKEDVPPMPAGGMGMM
;
A
#
# COMPACT_ATOMS: atom_id res chain seq x y z
N MET A 1 -22.75 -15.16 -22.99
CA MET A 1 -22.63 -16.01 -21.78
C MET A 1 -23.95 -16.02 -21.04
N ALA A 2 -24.47 -17.19 -20.71
CA ALA A 2 -25.65 -17.36 -19.87
C ALA A 2 -25.32 -16.94 -18.42
N LYS A 3 -26.35 -16.55 -17.68
CA LYS A 3 -26.22 -16.11 -16.28
C LYS A 3 -26.97 -17.05 -15.35
N GLU A 4 -26.37 -17.32 -14.22
CA GLU A 4 -27.01 -17.97 -13.07
C GLU A 4 -27.38 -16.92 -12.05
N LEU A 5 -28.55 -17.05 -11.43
CA LEU A 5 -29.10 -16.07 -10.49
C LEU A 5 -29.46 -16.76 -9.18
N LYS A 6 -29.10 -16.13 -8.06
CA LYS A 6 -29.57 -16.49 -6.73
C LYS A 6 -30.27 -15.29 -6.09
N TYR A 7 -31.23 -15.55 -5.22
CA TYR A 7 -32.07 -14.51 -4.60
C TYR A 7 -32.18 -14.73 -3.09
N GLY A 8 -32.48 -13.66 -2.40
CA GLY A 8 -32.85 -13.66 -0.99
C GLY A 8 -31.81 -14.36 -0.10
N THR A 9 -32.27 -15.26 0.72
CA THR A 9 -31.42 -15.97 1.70
C THR A 9 -30.33 -16.82 1.04
N GLU A 10 -30.63 -17.46 -0.12
CA GLU A 10 -29.64 -18.27 -0.83
C GLU A 10 -28.48 -17.42 -1.37
N ALA A 11 -28.79 -16.24 -1.91
CA ALA A 11 -27.78 -15.29 -2.39
C ALA A 11 -26.89 -14.81 -1.24
N ARG A 12 -27.52 -14.40 -0.13
CA ARG A 12 -26.81 -13.93 1.06
C ARG A 12 -25.93 -14.99 1.71
N ALA A 13 -26.43 -16.22 1.85
CA ALA A 13 -25.67 -17.34 2.41
C ALA A 13 -24.43 -17.68 1.58
N ALA A 14 -24.54 -17.65 0.24
CA ALA A 14 -23.40 -17.90 -0.64
C ALA A 14 -22.33 -16.79 -0.52
N LEU A 15 -22.74 -15.53 -0.48
CA LEU A 15 -21.83 -14.40 -0.26
C LEU A 15 -21.12 -14.52 1.10
N GLU A 16 -21.87 -14.80 2.18
CA GLU A 16 -21.31 -14.95 3.53
C GLU A 16 -20.31 -16.10 3.61
N ALA A 17 -20.58 -17.22 2.95
CA ALA A 17 -19.65 -18.35 2.89
C ALA A 17 -18.32 -17.95 2.24
N GLY A 18 -18.35 -17.14 1.18
CA GLY A 18 -17.15 -16.63 0.54
C GLY A 18 -16.37 -15.65 1.44
N VAL A 19 -17.09 -14.73 2.09
CA VAL A 19 -16.53 -13.82 3.11
C VAL A 19 -15.82 -14.62 4.20
N ASP A 20 -16.46 -15.65 4.70
CA ASP A 20 -15.93 -16.49 5.78
C ASP A 20 -14.67 -17.26 5.36
N LYS A 21 -14.63 -17.82 4.17
CA LYS A 21 -13.46 -18.53 3.66
C LYS A 21 -12.24 -17.60 3.61
N LEU A 22 -12.39 -16.41 3.05
CA LEU A 22 -11.30 -15.44 2.98
C LEU A 22 -10.90 -14.94 4.38
N ALA A 23 -11.85 -14.42 5.14
CA ALA A 23 -11.56 -13.81 6.43
C ALA A 23 -11.00 -14.82 7.46
N ASN A 24 -11.46 -16.07 7.44
CA ASN A 24 -10.92 -17.13 8.31
C ASN A 24 -9.46 -17.46 7.96
N THR A 25 -9.07 -17.35 6.68
CA THR A 25 -7.68 -17.55 6.26
C THR A 25 -6.79 -16.40 6.69
N VAL A 26 -7.28 -15.16 6.58
CA VAL A 26 -6.50 -13.96 6.93
C VAL A 26 -6.37 -13.78 8.45
N ARG A 27 -7.45 -13.96 9.22
CA ARG A 27 -7.49 -13.65 10.67
C ARG A 27 -6.52 -14.45 11.54
N VAL A 28 -5.98 -15.58 11.05
CA VAL A 28 -5.00 -16.38 11.79
C VAL A 28 -3.68 -15.64 11.99
N THR A 29 -3.45 -14.58 11.23
CA THR A 29 -2.23 -13.78 11.27
C THR A 29 -2.27 -12.65 12.30
N ILE A 30 -3.46 -12.27 12.83
CA ILE A 30 -3.60 -11.09 13.69
C ILE A 30 -2.97 -11.29 15.07
N GLY A 31 -2.25 -10.27 15.52
CA GLY A 31 -1.69 -10.17 16.86
C GLY A 31 -0.32 -10.84 17.03
N PRO A 32 0.31 -10.68 18.22
CA PRO A 32 1.70 -11.12 18.46
C PRO A 32 1.88 -12.64 18.47
N LYS A 33 0.80 -13.41 18.61
CA LYS A 33 0.79 -14.88 18.48
C LYS A 33 0.07 -15.36 17.21
N GLY A 34 -0.11 -14.45 16.24
CA GLY A 34 -0.57 -14.77 14.89
C GLY A 34 0.40 -15.70 14.17
N ARG A 35 -0.10 -16.42 13.17
CA ARG A 35 0.66 -17.42 12.41
C ARG A 35 0.67 -17.06 10.94
N ASN A 36 1.70 -17.52 10.24
CA ASN A 36 1.83 -17.35 8.81
C ASN A 36 0.88 -18.26 8.02
N VAL A 37 0.53 -17.82 6.83
CA VAL A 37 -0.18 -18.60 5.81
C VAL A 37 0.81 -18.96 4.71
N VAL A 38 0.68 -20.17 4.17
CA VAL A 38 1.47 -20.63 3.02
C VAL A 38 0.62 -20.49 1.77
N LEU A 39 1.14 -19.76 0.79
CA LEU A 39 0.50 -19.48 -0.48
C LEU A 39 1.22 -20.26 -1.58
N ASP A 40 0.48 -21.04 -2.37
CA ASP A 40 1.01 -21.70 -3.55
C ASP A 40 1.31 -20.67 -4.64
N LYS A 41 2.38 -20.89 -5.39
CA LYS A 41 2.76 -20.04 -6.52
C LYS A 41 2.89 -20.88 -7.77
N SER A 42 2.32 -20.39 -8.87
CA SER A 42 2.39 -21.08 -10.18
C SER A 42 3.83 -21.34 -10.63
N PHE A 43 4.77 -20.51 -10.18
CA PHE A 43 6.21 -20.63 -10.45
C PHE A 43 7.01 -20.26 -9.20
N GLY A 44 8.10 -21.01 -8.93
CA GLY A 44 8.98 -20.76 -7.80
C GLY A 44 8.59 -21.53 -6.54
N VAL A 45 9.04 -21.02 -5.38
CA VAL A 45 8.73 -21.61 -4.07
C VAL A 45 7.45 -21.01 -3.50
N PRO A 46 6.69 -21.78 -2.68
CA PRO A 46 5.54 -21.23 -1.96
C PRO A 46 5.92 -20.03 -1.13
N LEU A 47 5.05 -19.03 -1.10
CA LEU A 47 5.23 -17.83 -0.28
C LEU A 47 4.67 -18.11 1.13
N ILE A 48 5.49 -17.83 2.16
CA ILE A 48 5.06 -17.84 3.56
C ILE A 48 4.92 -16.37 3.99
N THR A 49 3.75 -15.97 4.47
CA THR A 49 3.49 -14.59 4.86
C THR A 49 2.40 -14.49 5.93
N ASN A 50 2.43 -13.39 6.68
CA ASN A 50 1.36 -12.95 7.58
C ASN A 50 0.67 -11.66 7.09
N ASP A 51 1.10 -11.12 5.96
CA ASP A 51 0.47 -9.93 5.37
C ASP A 51 -0.94 -10.25 4.85
N GLY A 52 -1.93 -9.57 5.45
CA GLY A 52 -3.34 -9.81 5.17
C GLY A 52 -3.76 -9.48 3.74
N VAL A 53 -3.21 -8.44 3.12
CA VAL A 53 -3.57 -8.08 1.73
C VAL A 53 -2.98 -9.07 0.72
N THR A 54 -1.74 -9.52 0.93
CA THR A 54 -1.11 -10.54 0.09
C THR A 54 -1.90 -11.85 0.14
N ILE A 55 -2.29 -12.28 1.35
CA ILE A 55 -3.14 -13.47 1.51
C ILE A 55 -4.49 -13.29 0.82
N ALA A 56 -5.16 -12.15 1.03
CA ALA A 56 -6.47 -11.89 0.45
C ALA A 56 -6.45 -11.86 -1.08
N LYS A 57 -5.38 -11.34 -1.70
CA LYS A 57 -5.21 -11.27 -3.16
C LYS A 57 -5.11 -12.65 -3.82
N GLU A 58 -4.51 -13.63 -3.15
CA GLU A 58 -4.33 -14.99 -3.67
C GLU A 58 -5.60 -15.86 -3.55
N ILE A 59 -6.60 -15.44 -2.75
CA ILE A 59 -7.80 -16.25 -2.57
C ILE A 59 -8.75 -16.06 -3.75
N GLU A 60 -8.96 -17.15 -4.48
CA GLU A 60 -9.96 -17.30 -5.52
C GLU A 60 -10.72 -18.61 -5.29
N LEU A 61 -12.06 -18.53 -5.27
CA LEU A 61 -12.91 -19.67 -4.95
C LEU A 61 -13.54 -20.25 -6.23
N GLU A 62 -13.72 -21.55 -6.25
CA GLU A 62 -14.29 -22.28 -7.40
C GLU A 62 -15.76 -21.92 -7.63
N ASP A 63 -16.56 -21.82 -6.57
CA ASP A 63 -17.95 -21.38 -6.64
C ASP A 63 -18.01 -19.88 -6.93
N ALA A 64 -18.66 -19.49 -8.03
CA ALA A 64 -18.71 -18.10 -8.49
C ALA A 64 -19.45 -17.17 -7.52
N PHE A 65 -20.45 -17.65 -6.79
CA PHE A 65 -21.21 -16.85 -5.84
C PHE A 65 -20.44 -16.63 -4.54
N GLU A 66 -19.80 -17.68 -4.01
CA GLU A 66 -18.89 -17.56 -2.87
C GLU A 66 -17.71 -16.66 -3.23
N ASN A 67 -17.15 -16.82 -4.44
CA ASN A 67 -16.03 -16.00 -4.89
C ASN A 67 -16.38 -14.51 -4.91
N MET A 68 -17.61 -14.12 -5.27
CA MET A 68 -18.03 -12.72 -5.19
C MET A 68 -17.99 -12.20 -3.75
N GLY A 69 -18.41 -12.99 -2.77
CA GLY A 69 -18.28 -12.64 -1.36
C GLY A 69 -16.83 -12.46 -0.93
N ALA A 70 -15.94 -13.36 -1.33
CA ALA A 70 -14.51 -13.27 -1.08
C ALA A 70 -13.91 -12.02 -1.74
N GLN A 71 -14.24 -11.72 -3.02
CA GLN A 71 -13.73 -10.54 -3.74
C GLN A 71 -14.15 -9.22 -3.08
N LEU A 72 -15.35 -9.12 -2.50
CA LEU A 72 -15.78 -7.93 -1.76
C LEU A 72 -14.93 -7.68 -0.51
N VAL A 73 -14.57 -8.72 0.24
CA VAL A 73 -13.68 -8.57 1.41
C VAL A 73 -12.23 -8.37 0.98
N LYS A 74 -11.79 -8.97 -0.13
CA LYS A 74 -10.50 -8.66 -0.75
C LYS A 74 -10.37 -7.17 -1.08
N GLU A 75 -11.44 -6.52 -1.55
CA GLU A 75 -11.46 -5.08 -1.80
C GLU A 75 -11.25 -4.28 -0.50
N VAL A 76 -11.82 -4.72 0.63
CA VAL A 76 -11.58 -4.09 1.95
C VAL A 76 -10.11 -4.08 2.30
N ALA A 77 -9.44 -5.23 2.19
CA ALA A 77 -8.00 -5.35 2.47
C ALA A 77 -7.17 -4.47 1.53
N THR A 78 -7.46 -4.52 0.22
CA THR A 78 -6.74 -3.73 -0.80
C THR A 78 -6.90 -2.24 -0.58
N LYS A 79 -8.13 -1.74 -0.33
CA LYS A 79 -8.36 -0.31 -0.07
C LYS A 79 -7.71 0.18 1.22
N THR A 80 -7.65 -0.67 2.23
CA THR A 80 -6.97 -0.33 3.49
C THR A 80 -5.47 -0.23 3.28
N ASN A 81 -4.89 -1.15 2.50
CA ASN A 81 -3.50 -1.08 2.09
C ASN A 81 -3.20 0.19 1.27
N ASP A 82 -4.04 0.53 0.27
CA ASP A 82 -3.85 1.71 -0.58
C ASP A 82 -3.83 3.02 0.22
N VAL A 83 -4.62 3.12 1.30
CA VAL A 83 -4.78 4.34 2.10
C VAL A 83 -3.78 4.44 3.25
N ALA A 84 -3.54 3.33 3.94
CA ALA A 84 -2.79 3.31 5.20
C ALA A 84 -1.53 2.43 5.15
N GLY A 85 -1.41 1.54 4.18
CA GLY A 85 -0.27 0.64 4.00
C GLY A 85 -0.15 -0.47 5.06
N ASP A 86 -1.09 -0.53 6.01
CA ASP A 86 -1.15 -1.52 7.10
C ASP A 86 -2.61 -1.69 7.55
N GLY A 87 -2.88 -2.61 8.49
CA GLY A 87 -4.20 -2.86 9.08
C GLY A 87 -5.15 -3.68 8.21
N THR A 88 -4.67 -4.34 7.19
CA THR A 88 -5.45 -5.10 6.21
C THR A 88 -6.16 -6.30 6.86
N THR A 89 -5.48 -6.99 7.77
CA THR A 89 -6.06 -8.08 8.58
C THR A 89 -7.17 -7.57 9.51
N THR A 90 -6.95 -6.46 10.18
CA THR A 90 -7.95 -5.81 11.05
C THR A 90 -9.20 -5.41 10.27
N ALA A 91 -9.04 -4.81 9.09
CA ALA A 91 -10.14 -4.43 8.22
C ALA A 91 -10.97 -5.64 7.76
N THR A 92 -10.30 -6.73 7.39
CA THR A 92 -10.93 -8.00 7.00
C THR A 92 -11.75 -8.60 8.15
N VAL A 93 -11.20 -8.61 9.36
CA VAL A 93 -11.86 -9.12 10.56
C VAL A 93 -13.09 -8.29 10.93
N LEU A 94 -12.99 -6.96 10.86
CA LEU A 94 -14.10 -6.05 11.08
C LEU A 94 -15.22 -6.26 10.05
N ALA A 95 -14.87 -6.37 8.77
CA ALA A 95 -15.85 -6.61 7.70
C ALA A 95 -16.61 -7.93 7.91
N GLN A 96 -15.91 -9.02 8.23
CA GLN A 96 -16.52 -10.30 8.55
C GLN A 96 -17.50 -10.18 9.73
N ALA A 97 -17.08 -9.53 10.81
CA ALA A 97 -17.91 -9.38 12.01
C ALA A 97 -19.18 -8.56 11.72
N MET A 98 -19.06 -7.47 10.94
CA MET A 98 -20.19 -6.65 10.51
C MET A 98 -21.18 -7.42 9.63
N ILE A 99 -20.66 -8.17 8.66
CA ILE A 99 -21.48 -8.96 7.74
C ILE A 99 -22.23 -10.04 8.52
N LYS A 100 -21.55 -10.82 9.34
CA LYS A 100 -22.18 -11.87 10.17
C LYS A 100 -23.27 -11.34 11.08
N GLU A 101 -23.01 -10.27 11.81
CA GLU A 101 -24.00 -9.70 12.72
C GLU A 101 -25.13 -9.02 11.95
N GLY A 102 -24.82 -8.35 10.82
CA GLY A 102 -25.81 -7.77 9.94
C GLY A 102 -26.76 -8.81 9.33
N MET A 103 -26.23 -9.93 8.82
CA MET A 103 -27.03 -11.02 8.23
C MET A 103 -28.04 -11.60 9.22
N LYS A 104 -27.64 -11.86 10.47
CA LYS A 104 -28.56 -12.32 11.54
C LYS A 104 -29.73 -11.37 11.74
N ASN A 105 -29.48 -10.06 11.70
CA ASN A 105 -30.53 -9.07 11.89
C ASN A 105 -31.44 -8.94 10.65
N LEU A 106 -30.89 -9.13 9.43
CA LEU A 106 -31.69 -9.17 8.21
C LEU A 106 -32.61 -10.40 8.16
N GLU A 107 -32.11 -11.57 8.60
CA GLU A 107 -32.92 -12.79 8.74
C GLU A 107 -34.04 -12.60 9.78
N ALA A 108 -33.80 -11.79 10.81
CA ALA A 108 -34.81 -11.40 11.79
C ALA A 108 -35.82 -10.35 11.27
N GLY A 109 -35.67 -9.87 10.03
CA GLY A 109 -36.60 -8.97 9.35
C GLY A 109 -36.25 -7.49 9.43
N ALA A 110 -35.01 -7.12 9.80
CA ALA A 110 -34.56 -5.73 9.79
C ALA A 110 -34.51 -5.17 8.35
N ASN A 111 -34.86 -3.89 8.19
CA ASN A 111 -34.77 -3.20 6.91
C ASN A 111 -33.30 -2.88 6.59
N PRO A 112 -32.72 -3.42 5.50
CA PRO A 112 -31.31 -3.26 5.18
C PRO A 112 -30.89 -1.82 4.92
N ILE A 113 -31.77 -0.99 4.37
CA ILE A 113 -31.47 0.42 4.07
C ILE A 113 -31.41 1.26 5.35
N ILE A 114 -32.31 1.00 6.30
CA ILE A 114 -32.33 1.69 7.59
C ILE A 114 -31.16 1.20 8.46
N LEU A 115 -30.91 -0.11 8.48
CA LEU A 115 -29.77 -0.72 9.16
C LEU A 115 -28.45 -0.09 8.67
N ARG A 116 -28.25 0.04 7.36
CA ARG A 116 -27.08 0.71 6.75
C ARG A 116 -26.89 2.14 7.26
N ARG A 117 -27.97 2.91 7.43
CA ARG A 117 -27.89 4.28 7.99
C ARG A 117 -27.39 4.27 9.43
N GLY A 118 -27.89 3.33 10.23
CA GLY A 118 -27.44 3.15 11.61
C GLY A 118 -25.96 2.75 11.68
N MET A 119 -25.51 1.82 10.84
CA MET A 119 -24.11 1.43 10.72
C MET A 119 -23.23 2.63 10.39
N LYS A 120 -23.62 3.45 9.40
CA LYS A 120 -22.85 4.64 9.02
C LYS A 120 -22.70 5.63 10.17
N LYS A 121 -23.80 6.01 10.84
CA LYS A 121 -23.77 6.90 12.01
C LYS A 121 -22.84 6.37 13.11
N ALA A 122 -22.92 5.09 13.40
CA ALA A 122 -22.09 4.44 14.41
C ALA A 122 -20.60 4.41 14.03
N THR A 123 -20.29 4.20 12.76
CA THR A 123 -18.91 4.26 12.24
C THR A 123 -18.36 5.67 12.33
N ASP A 124 -19.11 6.68 11.90
CA ASP A 124 -18.68 8.08 11.99
C ASP A 124 -18.37 8.46 13.44
N THR A 125 -19.26 8.09 14.40
CA THR A 125 -19.03 8.30 15.84
C THR A 125 -17.80 7.54 16.36
N ALA A 126 -17.59 6.29 15.94
CA ALA A 126 -16.42 5.53 16.36
C ALA A 126 -15.12 6.16 15.83
N VAL A 127 -15.12 6.64 14.58
CA VAL A 127 -13.97 7.34 13.97
C VAL A 127 -13.65 8.64 14.70
N GLU A 128 -14.67 9.43 15.05
CA GLU A 128 -14.50 10.65 15.85
C GLU A 128 -13.93 10.33 17.25
N ALA A 129 -14.42 9.27 17.89
CA ALA A 129 -13.90 8.82 19.18
C ALA A 129 -12.43 8.36 19.07
N ILE A 130 -12.08 7.58 18.04
CA ILE A 130 -10.70 7.17 17.76
C ILE A 130 -9.81 8.39 17.54
N ALA A 131 -10.23 9.33 16.70
CA ALA A 131 -9.47 10.55 16.44
C ALA A 131 -9.25 11.41 17.70
N SER A 132 -10.23 11.44 18.60
CA SER A 132 -10.13 12.17 19.88
C SER A 132 -9.12 11.57 20.86
N MET A 133 -8.79 10.28 20.71
CA MET A 133 -7.77 9.59 21.51
C MET A 133 -6.36 9.73 20.94
N SER A 134 -6.20 10.38 19.78
CA SER A 134 -4.92 10.53 19.11
C SER A 134 -3.90 11.30 19.94
N GLN A 135 -2.68 10.81 19.95
CA GLN A 135 -1.50 11.47 20.48
C GLN A 135 -0.48 11.67 19.36
N LYS A 136 0.12 12.85 19.26
CA LYS A 136 1.19 13.09 18.28
C LYS A 136 2.41 12.26 18.61
N VAL A 137 2.99 11.68 17.57
CA VAL A 137 4.28 10.96 17.70
C VAL A 137 5.37 11.96 18.07
N SER A 138 6.11 11.66 19.13
CA SER A 138 7.21 12.47 19.61
C SER A 138 8.50 11.64 19.73
N GLY A 139 9.44 11.93 18.83
CA GLY A 139 10.79 11.37 18.86
C GLY A 139 10.92 9.93 18.34
N LYS A 140 12.17 9.54 18.18
CA LYS A 140 12.62 8.27 17.60
C LYS A 140 12.09 7.03 18.33
N ASP A 141 12.00 7.08 19.65
CA ASP A 141 11.57 5.93 20.48
C ASP A 141 10.12 5.51 20.19
N GLN A 142 9.21 6.49 20.00
CA GLN A 142 7.83 6.16 19.63
C GLN A 142 7.72 5.65 18.21
N ILE A 143 8.52 6.19 17.28
CA ILE A 143 8.62 5.70 15.90
C ILE A 143 9.07 4.23 15.91
N ALA A 144 10.13 3.92 16.65
CA ALA A 144 10.63 2.55 16.77
C ALA A 144 9.58 1.59 17.34
N LYS A 145 8.81 2.01 18.34
CA LYS A 145 7.72 1.20 18.92
C LYS A 145 6.60 0.92 17.93
N VAL A 146 6.15 1.93 17.17
CA VAL A 146 5.13 1.73 16.12
C VAL A 146 5.62 0.73 15.09
N ALA A 147 6.84 0.92 14.58
CA ALA A 147 7.43 0.02 13.60
C ALA A 147 7.62 -1.40 14.15
N ALA A 148 8.06 -1.53 15.41
CA ALA A 148 8.25 -2.83 16.08
C ALA A 148 6.92 -3.59 16.27
N ILE A 149 5.83 -2.90 16.57
CA ILE A 149 4.49 -3.53 16.68
C ILE A 149 4.00 -4.04 15.32
N SER A 150 4.14 -3.23 14.28
CA SER A 150 3.74 -3.64 12.92
C SER A 150 4.61 -4.79 12.39
N ALA A 151 5.93 -4.71 12.57
CA ALA A 151 6.84 -5.77 12.16
C ALA A 151 6.82 -7.02 13.06
N GLY A 152 6.35 -6.91 14.30
CA GLY A 152 6.52 -7.96 15.32
C GLY A 152 7.98 -8.19 15.74
N ASP A 153 8.88 -7.20 15.53
CA ASP A 153 10.31 -7.30 15.71
C ASP A 153 10.92 -5.95 16.12
N GLU A 154 11.61 -5.92 17.28
CA GLU A 154 12.24 -4.71 17.80
C GLU A 154 13.45 -4.24 16.98
N GLU A 155 14.20 -5.15 16.35
CA GLU A 155 15.36 -4.79 15.52
C GLU A 155 14.89 -4.07 14.25
N VAL A 156 13.83 -4.59 13.62
CA VAL A 156 13.18 -3.94 12.48
C VAL A 156 12.64 -2.57 12.88
N GLY A 157 12.01 -2.47 14.05
CA GLY A 157 11.49 -1.20 14.57
C GLY A 157 12.58 -0.13 14.71
N ASN A 158 13.71 -0.49 15.29
CA ASN A 158 14.85 0.40 15.44
C ASN A 158 15.45 0.81 14.08
N LEU A 159 15.56 -0.13 13.15
CA LEU A 159 16.10 0.12 11.82
C LEU A 159 15.25 1.12 11.03
N VAL A 160 13.92 0.97 11.08
CA VAL A 160 12.98 1.92 10.44
C VAL A 160 13.08 3.31 11.08
N ALA A 161 13.18 3.38 12.41
CA ALA A 161 13.34 4.65 13.11
C ALA A 161 14.69 5.33 12.79
N ASP A 162 15.76 4.57 12.66
CA ASP A 162 17.06 5.07 12.22
C ASP A 162 17.01 5.60 10.79
N ALA A 163 16.31 4.91 9.90
CA ALA A 163 16.11 5.36 8.52
C ALA A 163 15.36 6.68 8.48
N MET A 164 14.24 6.80 9.22
CA MET A 164 13.44 8.03 9.29
C MET A 164 14.22 9.21 9.89
N GLU A 165 15.06 8.97 10.89
CA GLU A 165 15.90 10.02 11.47
C GLU A 165 16.94 10.54 10.48
N LYS A 166 17.53 9.66 9.65
CA LYS A 166 18.56 10.02 8.67
C LYS A 166 18.04 10.85 7.50
N VAL A 167 16.81 10.59 7.04
CA VAL A 167 16.26 11.26 5.85
C VAL A 167 15.32 12.44 6.17
N SER A 168 15.14 12.79 7.46
CA SER A 168 14.15 13.77 7.89
C SER A 168 12.68 13.40 7.57
N ASN A 169 11.72 14.25 7.96
CA ASN A 169 10.28 13.93 7.85
C ASN A 169 9.78 13.79 6.39
N ASP A 170 10.44 14.47 5.45
CA ASP A 170 10.07 14.44 4.02
C ASP A 170 10.97 13.51 3.19
N GLY A 171 11.86 12.77 3.85
CA GLY A 171 12.82 11.91 3.18
C GLY A 171 12.23 10.60 2.68
N VAL A 172 12.87 10.04 1.68
CA VAL A 172 12.44 8.81 1.03
C VAL A 172 13.14 7.62 1.65
N ILE A 173 12.37 6.59 2.00
CA ILE A 173 12.90 5.30 2.46
C ILE A 173 12.41 4.25 1.48
N THR A 174 13.34 3.46 0.95
CA THR A 174 13.05 2.30 0.09
C THR A 174 13.52 1.02 0.77
N ILE A 175 12.87 -0.09 0.41
CA ILE A 175 13.23 -1.42 0.91
C ILE A 175 13.59 -2.26 -0.30
N GLU A 176 14.83 -2.73 -0.33
CA GLU A 176 15.40 -3.52 -1.41
C GLU A 176 15.88 -4.88 -0.90
N GLU A 177 16.08 -5.81 -1.81
CA GLU A 177 16.68 -7.11 -1.49
C GLU A 177 18.20 -6.99 -1.44
N SER A 178 18.80 -7.51 -0.35
CA SER A 178 20.25 -7.60 -0.23
C SER A 178 20.78 -8.83 -0.97
N LYS A 179 22.00 -8.72 -1.49
CA LYS A 179 22.76 -9.88 -1.99
C LYS A 179 23.50 -10.62 -0.87
N THR A 180 23.47 -10.07 0.34
CA THR A 180 24.12 -10.63 1.52
C THR A 180 23.07 -11.20 2.48
N MET A 181 23.52 -11.93 3.51
CA MET A 181 22.64 -12.45 4.56
C MET A 181 22.30 -11.39 5.64
N GLN A 182 22.90 -10.22 5.58
CA GLN A 182 22.73 -9.17 6.58
C GLN A 182 21.78 -8.08 6.06
N THR A 183 20.95 -7.59 6.96
CA THR A 183 20.12 -6.42 6.71
C THR A 183 20.91 -5.17 7.03
N GLU A 184 20.97 -4.22 6.11
CA GLU A 184 21.79 -3.01 6.21
C GLU A 184 20.96 -1.77 5.88
N LEU A 185 21.32 -0.64 6.48
CA LEU A 185 20.73 0.68 6.21
C LEU A 185 21.78 1.59 5.60
N ASP A 186 21.60 1.93 4.34
CA ASP A 186 22.42 2.88 3.60
C ASP A 186 21.69 4.20 3.35
N LEU A 187 22.44 5.29 3.37
CA LEU A 187 21.96 6.57 2.86
C LEU A 187 22.66 6.84 1.53
N VAL A 188 21.88 6.94 0.48
CA VAL A 188 22.37 7.14 -0.89
C VAL A 188 21.80 8.42 -1.50
N GLU A 189 22.45 8.92 -2.53
CA GLU A 189 21.95 10.01 -3.32
C GLU A 189 20.75 9.58 -4.14
N GLY A 190 19.69 10.40 -4.14
CA GLY A 190 18.46 10.05 -4.84
C GLY A 190 17.38 11.07 -4.61
N MET A 191 16.27 10.91 -5.31
CA MET A 191 15.10 11.77 -5.14
C MET A 191 13.80 11.07 -5.50
N GLN A 192 12.71 11.55 -4.90
CA GLN A 192 11.35 11.19 -5.30
C GLN A 192 10.64 12.37 -5.95
N PHE A 193 9.83 12.08 -6.97
CA PHE A 193 8.90 13.05 -7.52
C PHE A 193 7.51 12.44 -7.78
N ASP A 194 6.48 13.31 -7.73
CA ASP A 194 5.07 12.92 -7.73
C ASP A 194 4.56 12.72 -9.17
N ARG A 195 5.12 11.76 -9.87
CA ARG A 195 4.67 11.26 -11.18
C ARG A 195 4.97 9.78 -11.26
N GLY A 196 3.96 9.00 -11.59
CA GLY A 196 4.11 7.56 -11.80
C GLY A 196 4.09 7.18 -13.29
N TYR A 197 4.02 5.89 -13.56
CA TYR A 197 3.99 5.37 -14.92
C TYR A 197 2.78 5.89 -15.72
N ILE A 198 2.98 6.13 -17.00
CA ILE A 198 1.92 6.61 -17.91
C ILE A 198 0.85 5.53 -18.14
N SER A 199 1.21 4.27 -18.05
CA SER A 199 0.31 3.13 -18.25
C SER A 199 0.60 2.01 -17.26
N ALA A 200 -0.45 1.40 -16.69
CA ALA A 200 -0.35 0.25 -15.80
C ALA A 200 0.36 -0.97 -16.45
N TYR A 201 0.30 -1.09 -17.77
CA TYR A 201 1.04 -2.13 -18.51
C TYR A 201 2.57 -1.97 -18.44
N MET A 202 3.07 -0.87 -17.88
CA MET A 202 4.49 -0.63 -17.63
C MET A 202 4.95 -1.18 -16.27
N ALA A 203 4.07 -1.65 -15.42
CA ALA A 203 4.45 -2.35 -14.18
C ALA A 203 5.24 -3.63 -14.49
N THR A 204 6.24 -3.92 -13.65
CA THR A 204 7.01 -5.18 -13.67
C THR A 204 6.50 -6.16 -12.63
N ASP A 205 5.96 -5.64 -11.53
CA ASP A 205 5.24 -6.36 -10.50
C ASP A 205 3.76 -5.96 -10.55
N MET A 206 2.91 -6.86 -11.03
CA MET A 206 1.47 -6.60 -11.18
C MET A 206 0.72 -6.68 -9.85
N ASP A 207 1.26 -7.39 -8.86
CA ASP A 207 0.63 -7.53 -7.54
C ASP A 207 0.78 -6.24 -6.72
N LYS A 208 1.96 -5.62 -6.81
CA LYS A 208 2.27 -4.34 -6.17
C LYS A 208 1.97 -3.14 -7.07
N MET A 209 1.64 -3.36 -8.34
CA MET A 209 1.47 -2.29 -9.34
C MET A 209 2.68 -1.35 -9.40
N GLU A 210 3.88 -1.93 -9.40
CA GLU A 210 5.15 -1.23 -9.42
C GLU A 210 6.02 -1.66 -10.61
N ALA A 211 6.86 -0.75 -11.08
CA ALA A 211 7.94 -1.06 -12.00
C ALA A 211 9.27 -0.81 -11.31
N VAL A 212 10.12 -1.83 -11.23
CA VAL A 212 11.49 -1.73 -10.71
C VAL A 212 12.46 -1.93 -11.85
N LEU A 213 13.36 -0.98 -12.02
CA LEU A 213 14.41 -0.98 -13.04
C LEU A 213 15.77 -0.97 -12.32
N ASP A 214 16.57 -2.01 -12.47
CA ASP A 214 17.94 -2.07 -11.96
C ASP A 214 18.91 -1.62 -13.06
N ASP A 215 19.87 -0.78 -12.71
CA ASP A 215 20.86 -0.17 -13.57
C ASP A 215 20.28 0.46 -14.87
N PRO A 216 19.16 1.23 -14.79
CA PRO A 216 18.53 1.78 -15.99
C PRO A 216 19.29 2.98 -16.56
N TYR A 217 19.16 3.17 -17.88
CA TYR A 217 19.35 4.46 -18.49
C TYR A 217 18.13 5.36 -18.26
N VAL A 218 18.35 6.67 -18.21
CA VAL A 218 17.29 7.68 -17.99
C VAL A 218 17.32 8.69 -19.14
N LEU A 219 16.32 8.65 -20.00
CA LEU A 219 16.10 9.67 -21.02
C LEU A 219 15.24 10.79 -20.42
N ILE A 220 15.75 12.00 -20.44
CA ILE A 220 15.10 13.17 -19.84
C ILE A 220 14.83 14.21 -20.92
N THR A 221 13.57 14.60 -21.10
CA THR A 221 13.18 15.62 -22.08
C THR A 221 12.02 16.47 -21.61
N ASP A 222 11.98 17.72 -21.99
CA ASP A 222 10.88 18.63 -21.81
C ASP A 222 9.85 18.56 -22.96
N LYS A 223 10.12 17.72 -23.97
CA LYS A 223 9.25 17.53 -25.13
C LYS A 223 8.16 16.50 -24.88
N LYS A 224 7.10 16.62 -25.66
CA LYS A 224 6.07 15.61 -25.81
C LYS A 224 6.48 14.63 -26.92
N ILE A 225 6.37 13.33 -26.64
CA ILE A 225 6.74 12.28 -27.58
C ILE A 225 5.45 11.63 -28.10
N SER A 226 5.09 11.89 -29.35
CA SER A 226 3.91 11.32 -30.02
C SER A 226 4.30 10.33 -31.12
N ASN A 227 5.47 10.53 -31.73
CA ASN A 227 5.99 9.69 -32.81
C ASN A 227 7.21 8.90 -32.32
N ILE A 228 7.16 7.57 -32.46
CA ILE A 228 8.25 6.68 -32.03
C ILE A 228 9.55 6.93 -32.81
N GLN A 229 9.48 7.44 -34.04
CA GLN A 229 10.66 7.73 -34.88
C GLN A 229 11.59 8.75 -34.25
N GLU A 230 11.08 9.65 -33.38
CA GLU A 230 11.89 10.66 -32.71
C GLU A 230 12.88 10.07 -31.71
N ILE A 231 12.56 8.92 -31.11
CA ILE A 231 13.39 8.25 -30.11
C ILE A 231 13.94 6.91 -30.60
N LEU A 232 13.63 6.51 -31.85
CA LEU A 232 14.03 5.21 -32.40
C LEU A 232 15.54 4.97 -32.32
N PRO A 233 16.43 5.94 -32.69
CA PRO A 233 17.84 5.72 -32.65
C PRO A 233 18.40 5.37 -31.26
N VAL A 234 17.88 5.99 -30.20
CA VAL A 234 18.31 5.68 -28.84
C VAL A 234 17.68 4.37 -28.36
N LEU A 235 16.43 4.06 -28.74
CA LEU A 235 15.79 2.77 -28.40
C LEU A 235 16.55 1.58 -29.02
N GLU A 236 17.03 1.69 -30.28
CA GLU A 236 17.82 0.64 -30.93
C GLU A 236 19.11 0.36 -30.15
N GLN A 237 19.81 1.38 -29.67
CA GLN A 237 21.02 1.22 -28.86
C GLN A 237 20.69 0.54 -27.49
N ILE A 238 19.58 0.92 -26.83
CA ILE A 238 19.13 0.30 -25.57
C ILE A 238 18.78 -1.18 -25.79
N VAL A 239 18.04 -1.49 -26.85
CA VAL A 239 17.69 -2.88 -27.20
C VAL A 239 18.93 -3.72 -27.48
N GLN A 240 19.89 -3.19 -28.24
CA GLN A 240 21.15 -3.89 -28.57
C GLN A 240 21.99 -4.17 -27.33
N SER A 241 21.99 -3.25 -26.34
CA SER A 241 22.71 -3.43 -25.08
C SER A 241 21.98 -4.33 -24.08
N GLY A 242 20.71 -4.64 -24.31
CA GLY A 242 19.85 -5.35 -23.35
C GLY A 242 19.57 -4.57 -22.08
N ALA A 243 19.77 -3.25 -22.10
CA ALA A 243 19.61 -2.39 -20.94
C ALA A 243 18.14 -2.03 -20.67
N ARG A 244 17.88 -1.52 -19.47
CA ARG A 244 16.59 -0.99 -19.07
C ARG A 244 16.55 0.52 -19.31
N LEU A 245 15.36 1.07 -19.59
CA LEU A 245 15.19 2.48 -19.89
C LEU A 245 14.03 3.08 -19.09
N LEU A 246 14.29 4.17 -18.40
CA LEU A 246 13.26 5.10 -17.93
C LEU A 246 13.19 6.28 -18.92
N ILE A 247 12.00 6.64 -19.36
CA ILE A 247 11.75 7.85 -20.16
C ILE A 247 10.97 8.83 -19.30
N ILE A 248 11.55 10.02 -19.08
CA ILE A 248 10.90 11.15 -18.42
C ILE A 248 10.64 12.21 -19.49
N ALA A 249 9.38 12.43 -19.86
CA ALA A 249 8.99 13.36 -20.91
C ALA A 249 7.81 14.23 -20.47
N GLU A 250 7.56 15.36 -21.14
CA GLU A 250 6.35 16.14 -20.84
C GLU A 250 5.10 15.28 -20.92
N ASP A 251 4.95 14.51 -21.99
CA ASP A 251 3.95 13.47 -22.17
C ASP A 251 4.44 12.45 -23.21
N ILE A 252 3.89 11.24 -23.14
CA ILE A 252 4.08 10.23 -24.19
C ILE A 252 2.70 9.69 -24.57
N GLU A 253 2.34 9.83 -25.84
CA GLU A 253 1.00 9.47 -26.30
C GLU A 253 1.01 8.86 -27.70
N GLY A 254 -0.21 8.50 -28.16
CA GLY A 254 -0.45 8.04 -29.52
C GLY A 254 0.34 6.79 -29.90
N GLU A 255 0.99 6.84 -31.09
CA GLU A 255 1.76 5.73 -31.63
C GLU A 255 2.98 5.40 -30.78
N ALA A 256 3.67 6.40 -30.24
CA ALA A 256 4.85 6.20 -29.41
C ALA A 256 4.52 5.37 -28.16
N LEU A 257 3.49 5.74 -27.41
CA LEU A 257 3.06 5.01 -26.22
C LEU A 257 2.66 3.57 -26.55
N THR A 258 1.85 3.38 -27.59
CA THR A 258 1.37 2.06 -28.01
C THR A 258 2.55 1.16 -28.39
N THR A 259 3.51 1.67 -29.13
CA THR A 259 4.70 0.92 -29.56
C THR A 259 5.57 0.52 -28.36
N LEU A 260 5.79 1.41 -27.40
CA LEU A 260 6.54 1.11 -26.17
C LEU A 260 5.85 0.00 -25.37
N ILE A 261 4.53 0.09 -25.15
CA ILE A 261 3.77 -0.92 -24.41
C ILE A 261 3.81 -2.28 -25.10
N VAL A 262 3.55 -2.33 -26.42
CA VAL A 262 3.55 -3.59 -27.17
C VAL A 262 4.91 -4.29 -27.13
N ASN A 263 6.00 -3.55 -27.30
CA ASN A 263 7.35 -4.12 -27.25
C ASN A 263 7.73 -4.59 -25.85
N LYS A 264 7.34 -3.86 -24.80
CA LYS A 264 7.51 -4.30 -23.43
C LYS A 264 6.75 -5.59 -23.15
N LEU A 265 5.47 -5.68 -23.51
CA LEU A 265 4.65 -6.88 -23.33
C LEU A 265 5.18 -8.09 -24.10
N ARG A 266 5.83 -7.87 -25.24
CA ARG A 266 6.54 -8.92 -26.01
C ARG A 266 7.88 -9.30 -25.40
N GLY A 267 8.34 -8.61 -24.37
CA GLY A 267 9.66 -8.84 -23.76
C GLY A 267 10.85 -8.41 -24.63
N THR A 268 10.62 -7.57 -25.67
CA THR A 268 11.67 -7.11 -26.58
C THR A 268 12.66 -6.20 -25.86
N PHE A 269 12.17 -5.32 -24.96
CA PHE A 269 12.99 -4.52 -24.08
C PHE A 269 12.21 -4.01 -22.86
N ASN A 270 12.93 -3.66 -21.80
CA ASN A 270 12.35 -3.22 -20.56
C ASN A 270 12.35 -1.69 -20.48
N VAL A 271 11.18 -1.09 -20.66
CA VAL A 271 10.98 0.36 -20.64
C VAL A 271 9.86 0.74 -19.70
N VAL A 272 10.04 1.86 -19.00
CA VAL A 272 9.00 2.54 -18.24
C VAL A 272 9.00 4.00 -18.68
N ALA A 273 7.81 4.57 -18.81
CA ALA A 273 7.63 5.96 -19.19
C ALA A 273 6.82 6.68 -18.11
N VAL A 274 7.30 7.85 -17.71
CA VAL A 274 6.69 8.72 -16.72
C VAL A 274 6.58 10.14 -17.26
N LYS A 275 5.57 10.88 -16.75
CA LYS A 275 5.46 12.31 -17.08
C LYS A 275 6.47 13.12 -16.26
N ALA A 276 7.03 14.15 -16.87
CA ALA A 276 7.89 15.10 -16.19
C ALA A 276 7.17 15.78 -15.02
N PRO A 277 7.83 15.92 -13.87
CA PRO A 277 7.25 16.60 -12.72
C PRO A 277 7.16 18.11 -12.94
N GLY A 278 6.14 18.74 -12.34
CA GLY A 278 5.94 20.20 -12.43
C GLY A 278 5.35 20.67 -13.76
N TYR A 279 5.27 22.00 -13.92
CA TYR A 279 4.77 22.69 -15.11
C TYR A 279 5.63 23.94 -15.39
N GLY A 280 5.74 24.34 -16.68
CA GLY A 280 6.50 25.53 -17.11
C GLY A 280 7.94 25.52 -16.62
N ASP A 281 8.42 26.65 -16.11
CA ASP A 281 9.82 26.80 -15.66
C ASP A 281 10.19 25.88 -14.50
N ARG A 282 9.21 25.52 -13.65
CA ARG A 282 9.43 24.53 -12.59
C ARG A 282 9.73 23.15 -13.15
N ARG A 283 9.04 22.74 -14.21
CA ARG A 283 9.33 21.47 -14.90
C ARG A 283 10.75 21.45 -15.38
N LYS A 284 11.20 22.52 -16.06
CA LYS A 284 12.58 22.63 -16.55
C LYS A 284 13.60 22.49 -15.41
N ALA A 285 13.37 23.21 -14.32
CA ALA A 285 14.26 23.16 -13.17
C ALA A 285 14.30 21.78 -12.51
N MET A 286 13.17 21.07 -12.41
CA MET A 286 13.13 19.70 -11.88
C MET A 286 13.78 18.69 -12.81
N LEU A 287 13.60 18.82 -14.13
CA LEU A 287 14.28 17.97 -15.11
C LEU A 287 15.80 18.16 -15.05
N GLU A 288 16.25 19.39 -14.85
CA GLU A 288 17.67 19.70 -14.67
C GLU A 288 18.23 19.09 -13.37
N ASP A 289 17.47 19.14 -12.26
CA ASP A 289 17.84 18.50 -10.99
C ASP A 289 17.98 16.96 -11.18
N ILE A 290 17.03 16.33 -11.89
CA ILE A 290 17.08 14.90 -12.20
C ILE A 290 18.29 14.59 -13.11
N ALA A 291 18.57 15.43 -14.10
CA ALA A 291 19.72 15.26 -14.99
C ALA A 291 21.05 15.31 -14.22
N ILE A 292 21.20 16.31 -13.34
CA ILE A 292 22.40 16.43 -12.49
C ILE A 292 22.53 15.22 -11.55
N LEU A 293 21.41 14.78 -10.92
CA LEU A 293 21.42 13.62 -10.03
C LEU A 293 21.83 12.33 -10.74
N THR A 294 21.42 12.16 -12.00
CA THR A 294 21.66 10.92 -12.76
C THR A 294 22.86 11.00 -13.69
N GLY A 295 23.52 12.15 -13.76
CA GLY A 295 24.67 12.38 -14.65
C GLY A 295 24.29 12.48 -16.13
N GLY A 296 23.01 12.69 -16.46
CA GLY A 296 22.52 12.86 -17.83
C GLY A 296 22.35 14.30 -18.25
N GLN A 297 21.69 14.48 -19.39
CA GLN A 297 21.35 15.79 -19.95
C GLN A 297 19.86 15.89 -20.25
N VAL A 298 19.29 17.09 -20.10
CA VAL A 298 17.91 17.34 -20.55
C VAL A 298 17.94 17.57 -22.06
N ILE A 299 17.23 16.72 -22.80
CA ILE A 299 17.09 16.88 -24.25
C ILE A 299 15.98 17.91 -24.52
N SER A 300 16.38 19.13 -24.85
CA SER A 300 15.48 20.28 -25.05
C SER A 300 15.90 21.09 -26.28
N GLU A 301 14.89 21.63 -26.99
CA GLU A 301 15.14 22.53 -28.13
C GLU A 301 15.83 23.83 -27.70
N GLU A 302 15.53 24.32 -26.50
CA GLU A 302 16.19 25.51 -25.98
C GLU A 302 17.71 25.33 -25.79
N LEU A 303 18.14 24.09 -25.54
CA LEU A 303 19.54 23.71 -25.45
C LEU A 303 20.14 23.28 -26.82
N GLY A 304 19.34 23.35 -27.88
CA GLY A 304 19.75 22.92 -29.22
C GLY A 304 19.86 21.41 -29.40
N LEU A 305 19.23 20.60 -28.52
CA LEU A 305 19.25 19.14 -28.55
C LEU A 305 17.94 18.59 -29.11
N GLU A 306 18.09 17.62 -30.04
CA GLU A 306 16.93 16.93 -30.62
C GLU A 306 16.91 15.46 -30.18
N LEU A 307 15.69 14.92 -29.96
CA LEU A 307 15.52 13.52 -29.54
C LEU A 307 16.13 12.51 -30.52
N LYS A 308 16.05 12.80 -31.82
CA LYS A 308 16.63 11.91 -32.87
C LYS A 308 18.15 11.80 -32.83
N ASP A 309 18.83 12.81 -32.27
CA ASP A 309 20.30 12.88 -32.18
C ASP A 309 20.82 12.44 -30.81
N THR A 310 19.93 11.89 -29.94
CA THR A 310 20.29 11.44 -28.60
C THR A 310 21.13 10.18 -28.63
N THR A 311 22.23 10.20 -27.89
CA THR A 311 23.17 9.07 -27.74
C THR A 311 23.17 8.59 -26.28
N LEU A 312 23.72 7.38 -26.03
CA LEU A 312 23.72 6.78 -24.68
C LEU A 312 24.47 7.60 -23.64
N ASP A 313 25.48 8.35 -24.01
CA ASP A 313 26.29 9.22 -23.17
C ASP A 313 25.54 10.49 -22.72
N MET A 314 24.44 10.84 -23.38
CA MET A 314 23.53 11.92 -22.96
C MET A 314 22.50 11.45 -21.93
N LEU A 315 22.31 10.13 -21.78
CA LEU A 315 21.35 9.56 -20.85
C LEU A 315 21.89 9.54 -19.43
N GLY A 316 21.01 9.82 -18.46
CA GLY A 316 21.33 9.61 -17.05
C GLY A 316 21.40 8.13 -16.70
N ARG A 317 21.97 7.85 -15.52
CA ARG A 317 22.08 6.52 -14.93
C ARG A 317 21.68 6.54 -13.45
N ALA A 318 21.16 5.44 -12.97
CA ALA A 318 20.92 5.21 -11.56
C ALA A 318 21.09 3.73 -11.26
N LYS A 319 21.37 3.37 -10.01
CA LYS A 319 21.47 1.99 -9.59
C LYS A 319 20.12 1.28 -9.58
N SER A 320 19.08 1.97 -9.12
CA SER A 320 17.72 1.45 -9.13
C SER A 320 16.71 2.58 -9.32
N ILE A 321 15.61 2.31 -10.02
CA ILE A 321 14.47 3.22 -10.12
C ILE A 321 13.20 2.45 -9.87
N LYS A 322 12.40 2.94 -8.91
CA LYS A 322 11.09 2.39 -8.56
C LYS A 322 10.00 3.35 -9.02
N VAL A 323 9.11 2.87 -9.88
CA VAL A 323 7.98 3.66 -10.41
C VAL A 323 6.67 3.04 -9.95
N GLN A 324 5.87 3.81 -9.25
CA GLN A 324 4.53 3.46 -8.81
C GLN A 324 3.48 4.20 -9.63
N LYS A 325 2.21 4.07 -9.27
CA LYS A 325 1.11 4.75 -9.96
C LYS A 325 1.22 6.27 -9.92
N GLU A 326 1.70 6.83 -8.83
CA GLU A 326 1.72 8.28 -8.58
C GLU A 326 3.12 8.84 -8.32
N ASN A 327 4.09 7.99 -8.04
CA ASN A 327 5.44 8.38 -7.63
C ASN A 327 6.52 7.66 -8.41
N THR A 328 7.66 8.34 -8.59
CA THR A 328 8.91 7.77 -9.08
C THR A 328 10.02 8.08 -8.09
N VAL A 329 10.77 7.05 -7.68
CA VAL A 329 11.94 7.14 -6.80
C VAL A 329 13.18 6.75 -7.58
N ILE A 330 14.15 7.64 -7.66
CA ILE A 330 15.49 7.41 -8.19
C ILE A 330 16.40 7.13 -7.00
N VAL A 331 17.06 6.00 -7.00
CA VAL A 331 17.95 5.54 -5.94
C VAL A 331 19.35 5.44 -6.47
N ASP A 332 20.30 6.05 -5.76
CA ASP A 332 21.73 6.01 -6.09
C ASP A 332 21.99 6.46 -7.55
N GLY A 333 21.67 7.74 -7.82
CA GLY A 333 21.94 8.34 -9.13
C GLY A 333 23.46 8.47 -9.38
N GLU A 334 23.90 8.20 -10.59
CA GLU A 334 25.33 8.19 -10.95
C GLU A 334 25.86 9.59 -11.37
N GLY A 335 25.21 10.67 -10.87
CA GLY A 335 25.67 12.04 -11.09
C GLY A 335 26.94 12.39 -10.33
N ASP A 336 27.63 13.43 -10.78
CA ASP A 336 28.81 13.94 -10.07
C ASP A 336 28.41 14.62 -8.76
N LYS A 337 28.94 14.16 -7.64
CA LYS A 337 28.67 14.71 -6.30
C LYS A 337 28.93 16.19 -6.17
N ALA A 338 30.00 16.68 -6.77
CA ALA A 338 30.32 18.10 -6.75
C ALA A 338 29.28 18.93 -7.52
N ALA A 339 28.73 18.42 -8.62
CA ALA A 339 27.66 19.04 -9.36
C ALA A 339 26.34 19.08 -8.56
N ILE A 340 26.02 17.99 -7.86
CA ILE A 340 24.84 17.91 -6.96
C ILE A 340 24.97 18.92 -5.82
N GLU A 341 26.11 18.99 -5.14
CA GLU A 341 26.36 19.95 -4.07
C GLU A 341 26.31 21.40 -4.55
N ALA A 342 26.85 21.69 -5.73
CA ALA A 342 26.76 23.01 -6.37
C ALA A 342 25.30 23.37 -6.64
N ARG A 343 24.48 22.43 -7.13
CA ARG A 343 23.06 22.63 -7.38
C ARG A 343 22.28 22.90 -6.10
N ILE A 344 22.55 22.16 -5.04
CA ILE A 344 21.96 22.37 -3.70
C ILE A 344 22.30 23.80 -3.21
N SER A 345 23.55 24.21 -3.35
CA SER A 345 24.00 25.56 -2.96
C SER A 345 23.30 26.65 -3.77
N GLN A 346 23.10 26.43 -5.09
CA GLN A 346 22.36 27.35 -5.95
C GLN A 346 20.89 27.50 -5.51
N ILE A 347 20.22 26.39 -5.19
CA ILE A 347 18.82 26.43 -4.71
C ILE A 347 18.73 27.16 -3.36
N ARG A 348 19.69 26.96 -2.45
CA ARG A 348 19.74 27.69 -1.18
C ARG A 348 19.87 29.20 -1.38
N ALA A 349 20.74 29.62 -2.29
CA ALA A 349 20.87 31.03 -2.63
C ALA A 349 19.56 31.61 -3.19
N GLN A 350 18.87 30.88 -4.08
CA GLN A 350 17.57 31.31 -4.61
C GLN A 350 16.50 31.45 -3.52
N ILE A 351 16.51 30.58 -2.48
CA ILE A 351 15.60 30.70 -1.33
C ILE A 351 15.84 31.98 -0.53
N GLU A 352 17.10 32.42 -0.39
CA GLU A 352 17.46 33.65 0.30
C GLU A 352 17.12 34.91 -0.52
N GLU A 353 17.23 34.86 -1.84
CA GLU A 353 16.99 35.98 -2.74
C GLU A 353 15.50 36.21 -3.04
N THR A 354 14.68 35.16 -2.98
CA THR A 354 13.25 35.25 -3.34
C THR A 354 12.44 35.99 -2.29
N THR A 355 11.58 36.92 -2.72
CA THR A 355 10.65 37.65 -1.86
C THR A 355 9.25 37.07 -1.86
N SER A 356 8.98 36.08 -2.72
CA SER A 356 7.70 35.42 -2.85
C SER A 356 7.65 34.22 -1.88
N GLU A 357 6.77 34.23 -0.90
CA GLU A 357 6.60 33.11 0.05
C GLU A 357 6.22 31.81 -0.68
N PHE A 358 5.41 31.89 -1.72
CA PHE A 358 5.04 30.75 -2.54
C PHE A 358 6.23 30.15 -3.29
N ASP A 359 7.08 30.97 -3.90
CA ASP A 359 8.27 30.49 -4.60
C ASP A 359 9.30 29.95 -3.61
N LYS A 360 9.41 30.57 -2.45
CA LYS A 360 10.26 30.11 -1.34
C LYS A 360 9.85 28.71 -0.87
N GLU A 361 8.56 28.48 -0.65
CA GLU A 361 8.03 27.17 -0.29
C GLU A 361 8.38 26.12 -1.35
N LYS A 362 8.21 26.46 -2.65
CA LYS A 362 8.51 25.53 -3.74
C LYS A 362 10.00 25.26 -3.95
N LEU A 363 10.85 26.24 -3.69
CA LEU A 363 12.30 26.05 -3.68
C LEU A 363 12.75 25.18 -2.48
N GLN A 364 12.13 25.37 -1.31
CA GLN A 364 12.38 24.53 -0.13
C GLN A 364 11.98 23.07 -0.37
N GLU A 365 10.80 22.83 -0.97
CA GLU A 365 10.37 21.50 -1.38
C GLU A 365 11.37 20.84 -2.34
N ARG A 366 11.86 21.59 -3.33
CA ARG A 366 12.85 21.11 -4.30
C ARG A 366 14.20 20.83 -3.65
N LEU A 367 14.63 21.70 -2.74
CA LEU A 367 15.84 21.49 -1.94
C LEU A 367 15.75 20.21 -1.10
N ALA A 368 14.63 20.00 -0.41
CA ALA A 368 14.41 18.82 0.42
C ALA A 368 14.48 17.53 -0.41
N LYS A 369 13.88 17.53 -1.61
CA LYS A 369 13.93 16.37 -2.54
C LYS A 369 15.35 16.05 -3.03
N LEU A 370 16.16 17.05 -3.30
CA LEU A 370 17.52 16.84 -3.82
C LEU A 370 18.56 16.60 -2.71
N ALA A 371 18.46 17.33 -1.59
CA ALA A 371 19.43 17.26 -0.50
C ALA A 371 19.13 16.16 0.54
N GLY A 372 17.90 15.64 0.58
CA GLY A 372 17.46 14.66 1.58
C GLY A 372 18.01 13.26 1.34
N GLY A 373 18.40 12.93 0.13
CA GLY A 373 18.82 11.59 -0.26
C GLY A 373 17.69 10.55 -0.14
N VAL A 374 18.07 9.29 -0.25
CA VAL A 374 17.20 8.13 -0.07
C VAL A 374 17.83 7.18 0.95
N ALA A 375 17.09 6.83 2.01
CA ALA A 375 17.50 5.75 2.88
C ALA A 375 17.08 4.41 2.25
N VAL A 376 18.03 3.53 2.07
CA VAL A 376 17.79 2.20 1.49
C VAL A 376 17.99 1.16 2.57
N ILE A 377 16.92 0.47 2.94
CA ILE A 377 16.97 -0.70 3.80
C ILE A 377 17.15 -1.92 2.89
N ARG A 378 18.34 -2.52 2.90
CA ARG A 378 18.62 -3.76 2.17
C ARG A 378 18.37 -4.95 3.06
N VAL A 379 17.31 -5.69 2.75
CA VAL A 379 16.89 -6.85 3.53
C VAL A 379 17.71 -8.06 3.13
N GLY A 380 18.51 -8.59 4.08
CA GLY A 380 19.27 -9.83 3.92
C GLY A 380 18.61 -11.00 4.64
N ALA A 381 18.71 -12.19 4.06
CA ALA A 381 18.27 -13.43 4.69
C ALA A 381 19.01 -14.65 4.10
N ALA A 382 18.93 -15.80 4.79
CA ALA A 382 19.58 -17.01 4.33
C ALA A 382 18.84 -17.68 3.14
N THR A 383 17.54 -17.44 3.02
CA THR A 383 16.68 -18.03 1.98
C THR A 383 15.80 -16.96 1.32
N GLU A 384 15.41 -17.21 0.07
CA GLU A 384 14.50 -16.32 -0.68
C GLU A 384 13.13 -16.18 0.01
N THR A 385 12.63 -17.25 0.61
CA THR A 385 11.35 -17.24 1.34
C THR A 385 11.41 -16.33 2.56
N GLU A 386 12.47 -16.42 3.36
CA GLU A 386 12.69 -15.57 4.53
C GLU A 386 12.90 -14.10 4.12
N MET A 387 13.65 -13.86 3.05
CA MET A 387 13.90 -12.52 2.54
C MET A 387 12.61 -11.82 2.10
N LYS A 388 11.75 -12.52 1.35
CA LYS A 388 10.46 -11.99 0.91
C LYS A 388 9.53 -11.68 2.09
N GLU A 389 9.46 -12.57 3.07
CA GLU A 389 8.66 -12.37 4.27
C GLU A 389 9.16 -11.16 5.07
N SER A 390 10.47 -11.08 5.32
CA SER A 390 11.09 -9.96 6.04
C SER A 390 10.90 -8.63 5.31
N LYS A 391 10.97 -8.63 3.98
CA LYS A 391 10.72 -7.44 3.15
C LYS A 391 9.30 -6.93 3.30
N LEU A 392 8.28 -7.80 3.19
CA LEU A 392 6.88 -7.43 3.37
C LEU A 392 6.64 -6.84 4.76
N ARG A 393 7.16 -7.48 5.79
CA ARG A 393 7.06 -7.03 7.17
C ARG A 393 7.69 -5.66 7.41
N MET A 394 8.84 -5.38 6.78
CA MET A 394 9.46 -4.04 6.83
C MET A 394 8.66 -2.98 6.06
N GLU A 395 8.07 -3.35 4.93
CA GLU A 395 7.18 -2.47 4.17
C GLU A 395 5.97 -2.04 5.01
N ASP A 396 5.33 -2.99 5.71
CA ASP A 396 4.22 -2.72 6.63
C ASP A 396 4.66 -1.80 7.78
N ALA A 397 5.80 -2.09 8.41
CA ALA A 397 6.35 -1.28 9.50
C ALA A 397 6.64 0.17 9.07
N LEU A 398 7.22 0.35 7.88
CA LEU A 398 7.47 1.68 7.32
C LEU A 398 6.17 2.45 7.05
N ASN A 399 5.18 1.78 6.47
CA ASN A 399 3.88 2.39 6.16
C ASN A 399 3.11 2.74 7.45
N ALA A 400 3.07 1.84 8.44
CA ALA A 400 2.48 2.10 9.75
C ALA A 400 3.15 3.31 10.43
N THR A 401 4.46 3.41 10.33
CA THR A 401 5.20 4.54 10.91
C THR A 401 4.88 5.86 10.23
N ARG A 402 4.80 5.89 8.89
CA ARG A 402 4.35 7.07 8.14
C ARG A 402 2.93 7.48 8.53
N ALA A 403 2.02 6.52 8.62
CA ALA A 403 0.65 6.76 9.05
C ALA A 403 0.59 7.32 10.48
N ALA A 404 1.46 6.86 11.38
CA ALA A 404 1.56 7.37 12.76
C ALA A 404 2.10 8.81 12.82
N VAL A 405 3.08 9.15 12.01
CA VAL A 405 3.60 10.53 11.92
C VAL A 405 2.55 11.47 11.36
N GLU A 406 1.74 11.02 10.40
CA GLU A 406 0.70 11.83 9.74
C GLU A 406 -0.49 12.13 10.65
N GLU A 407 -1.08 11.15 11.33
CA GLU A 407 -2.31 11.32 12.09
C GLU A 407 -2.18 11.02 13.60
N GLY A 408 -0.99 10.63 14.07
CA GLY A 408 -0.76 10.27 15.45
C GLY A 408 -1.00 8.81 15.76
N ILE A 409 -0.88 8.49 17.06
CA ILE A 409 -0.94 7.14 17.63
C ILE A 409 -2.03 7.03 18.69
N ILE A 410 -2.50 5.81 18.90
CA ILE A 410 -3.47 5.43 19.92
C ILE A 410 -3.06 4.12 20.60
N ALA A 411 -3.78 3.75 21.65
CA ALA A 411 -3.66 2.43 22.28
C ALA A 411 -3.93 1.32 21.26
N GLY A 412 -2.94 0.45 21.03
CA GLY A 412 -2.98 -0.60 20.03
C GLY A 412 -3.70 -1.88 20.48
N GLY A 413 -3.48 -2.94 19.71
CA GLY A 413 -3.99 -4.28 20.01
C GLY A 413 -5.51 -4.37 20.03
N GLY A 414 -6.23 -3.54 19.28
CA GLY A 414 -7.67 -3.47 19.24
C GLY A 414 -8.32 -2.76 20.43
N SER A 415 -7.53 -2.27 21.41
CA SER A 415 -8.05 -1.61 22.63
C SER A 415 -8.77 -0.31 22.31
N ALA A 416 -8.29 0.47 21.33
CA ALA A 416 -8.92 1.71 20.91
C ALA A 416 -10.36 1.49 20.41
N TYR A 417 -10.64 0.41 19.69
CA TYR A 417 -12.00 0.07 19.26
C TYR A 417 -12.92 -0.22 20.46
N ILE A 418 -12.40 -0.91 21.49
CA ILE A 418 -13.17 -1.19 22.70
C ILE A 418 -13.49 0.10 23.46
N HIS A 419 -12.56 1.03 23.56
CA HIS A 419 -12.81 2.32 24.20
C HIS A 419 -13.76 3.20 23.37
N ALA A 420 -13.61 3.23 22.04
CA ALA A 420 -14.52 3.94 21.13
C ALA A 420 -15.95 3.37 21.18
N SER A 421 -16.12 2.09 21.48
CA SER A 421 -17.43 1.45 21.59
C SER A 421 -18.33 2.08 22.66
N LYS A 422 -17.77 2.76 23.67
CA LYS A 422 -18.55 3.48 24.70
C LYS A 422 -19.35 4.64 24.10
N GLU A 423 -18.76 5.38 23.16
CA GLU A 423 -19.45 6.49 22.48
C GLU A 423 -20.49 5.96 21.47
N VAL A 424 -20.17 4.88 20.77
CA VAL A 424 -21.13 4.19 19.89
C VAL A 424 -22.33 3.65 20.67
N ALA A 425 -22.12 3.14 21.88
CA ALA A 425 -23.22 2.69 22.76
C ALA A 425 -24.14 3.84 23.15
N LYS A 426 -23.60 5.00 23.53
CA LYS A 426 -24.37 6.21 23.80
C LYS A 426 -25.20 6.65 22.58
N LEU A 427 -24.59 6.64 21.39
CA LEU A 427 -25.31 6.92 20.15
C LEU A 427 -26.46 5.93 19.94
N ALA A 428 -26.20 4.62 20.08
CA ALA A 428 -27.21 3.57 19.89
C ALA A 428 -28.44 3.75 20.82
N ASP A 429 -28.24 4.29 22.01
CA ASP A 429 -29.34 4.59 22.94
C ASP A 429 -30.21 5.78 22.50
N THR A 430 -29.72 6.65 21.62
CA THR A 430 -30.50 7.75 21.03
C THR A 430 -31.23 7.37 19.75
N LEU A 431 -30.90 6.20 19.16
CA LEU A 431 -31.50 5.72 17.92
C LEU A 431 -32.65 4.74 18.20
N GLU A 432 -33.56 4.61 17.22
CA GLU A 432 -34.73 3.72 17.32
C GLU A 432 -34.76 2.71 16.16
N GLY A 433 -35.50 1.62 16.31
CA GLY A 433 -35.77 0.61 15.28
C GLY A 433 -34.49 0.07 14.64
N ASP A 434 -34.51 -0.06 13.32
CA ASP A 434 -33.41 -0.66 12.56
C ASP A 434 -32.16 0.23 12.47
N GLU A 435 -32.27 1.56 12.70
CA GLU A 435 -31.07 2.41 12.86
C GLU A 435 -30.31 2.03 14.13
N ARG A 436 -31.02 1.80 15.24
CA ARG A 436 -30.41 1.30 16.48
C ARG A 436 -29.77 -0.07 16.29
N THR A 437 -30.45 -0.94 15.51
CA THR A 437 -29.92 -2.26 15.17
C THR A 437 -28.62 -2.14 14.36
N GLY A 438 -28.57 -1.24 13.37
CA GLY A 438 -27.36 -0.96 12.60
C GLY A 438 -26.20 -0.45 13.46
N ALA A 439 -26.47 0.42 14.44
CA ALA A 439 -25.45 0.87 15.39
C ALA A 439 -24.94 -0.29 16.27
N LYS A 440 -25.82 -1.21 16.67
CA LYS A 440 -25.44 -2.40 17.45
C LYS A 440 -24.58 -3.39 16.65
N VAL A 441 -24.77 -3.49 15.32
CA VAL A 441 -23.90 -4.27 14.44
C VAL A 441 -22.46 -3.75 14.52
N ILE A 442 -22.26 -2.43 14.39
CA ILE A 442 -20.93 -1.82 14.54
C ILE A 442 -20.39 -2.04 15.96
N LEU A 443 -21.20 -1.79 16.99
CA LEU A 443 -20.81 -1.98 18.39
C LEU A 443 -20.25 -3.39 18.63
N LYS A 444 -20.89 -4.40 18.05
CA LYS A 444 -20.44 -5.80 18.17
C LYS A 444 -19.18 -6.05 17.34
N ALA A 445 -19.08 -5.49 16.15
CA ALA A 445 -17.94 -5.65 15.28
C ALA A 445 -16.64 -5.03 15.84
N LEU A 446 -16.73 -3.92 16.59
CA LEU A 446 -15.59 -3.29 17.26
C LEU A 446 -14.86 -4.21 18.26
N GLU A 447 -15.51 -5.27 18.73
CA GLU A 447 -14.91 -6.27 19.61
C GLU A 447 -14.00 -7.26 18.87
N ALA A 448 -14.22 -7.45 17.57
CA ALA A 448 -13.63 -8.54 16.82
C ALA A 448 -12.08 -8.50 16.74
N PRO A 449 -11.40 -7.37 16.55
CA PRO A 449 -9.95 -7.34 16.51
C PRO A 449 -9.32 -7.87 17.81
N LEU A 450 -9.71 -7.33 18.98
CA LEU A 450 -9.19 -7.80 20.26
C LEU A 450 -9.58 -9.25 20.55
N TYR A 451 -10.80 -9.66 20.15
CA TYR A 451 -11.26 -11.04 20.29
C TYR A 451 -10.30 -12.02 19.58
N TYR A 452 -9.96 -11.76 18.32
CA TYR A 452 -9.11 -12.67 17.56
C TYR A 452 -7.64 -12.59 17.95
N ILE A 453 -7.14 -11.43 18.39
CA ILE A 453 -5.80 -11.31 18.99
C ILE A 453 -5.70 -12.24 20.22
N ALA A 454 -6.70 -12.22 21.09
CA ALA A 454 -6.76 -13.09 22.26
C ALA A 454 -6.93 -14.57 21.88
N ALA A 455 -7.83 -14.87 20.95
CA ALA A 455 -8.07 -16.23 20.47
C ALA A 455 -6.83 -16.87 19.81
N ASN A 456 -6.08 -16.13 19.01
CA ASN A 456 -4.82 -16.58 18.44
C ASN A 456 -3.74 -16.83 19.51
N ALA A 457 -3.85 -16.15 20.65
CA ALA A 457 -3.01 -16.41 21.83
C ALA A 457 -3.48 -17.62 22.67
N GLY A 458 -4.59 -18.27 22.28
CA GLY A 458 -5.16 -19.42 23.01
C GLY A 458 -5.98 -19.01 24.23
N LEU A 459 -6.45 -17.76 24.28
CA LEU A 459 -7.18 -17.17 25.42
C LEU A 459 -8.65 -16.93 25.07
N GLU A 460 -9.49 -16.80 26.11
CA GLU A 460 -10.91 -16.50 25.95
C GLU A 460 -11.14 -15.01 25.71
N GLY A 461 -11.34 -14.64 24.43
CA GLY A 461 -11.46 -13.25 24.01
C GLY A 461 -12.60 -12.48 24.64
N ALA A 462 -13.76 -13.13 24.92
CA ALA A 462 -14.90 -12.47 25.53
C ALA A 462 -14.61 -11.99 26.97
N VAL A 463 -13.82 -12.74 27.73
CA VAL A 463 -13.41 -12.37 29.10
C VAL A 463 -12.48 -11.14 29.05
N ILE A 464 -11.54 -11.16 28.12
CA ILE A 464 -10.55 -10.07 27.93
C ILE A 464 -11.28 -8.77 27.52
N ILE A 465 -12.18 -8.85 26.54
CA ILE A 465 -12.98 -7.71 26.08
C ILE A 465 -13.75 -7.07 27.22
N ASN A 466 -14.46 -7.87 28.03
CA ASN A 466 -15.24 -7.34 29.14
C ASN A 466 -14.35 -6.60 30.15
N LYS A 467 -13.17 -7.15 30.46
CA LYS A 467 -12.23 -6.50 31.38
C LYS A 467 -11.66 -5.20 30.83
N VAL A 468 -11.36 -5.14 29.51
CA VAL A 468 -10.90 -3.89 28.86
C VAL A 468 -12.04 -2.85 28.80
N LYS A 469 -13.31 -3.26 28.60
CA LYS A 469 -14.46 -2.34 28.65
C LYS A 469 -14.61 -1.63 30.00
N GLU A 470 -14.31 -2.34 31.08
CA GLU A 470 -14.41 -1.82 32.46
C GLU A 470 -13.19 -0.99 32.85
N SER A 471 -12.11 -1.05 32.09
CA SER A 471 -10.87 -0.35 32.39
C SER A 471 -10.88 1.13 31.98
N GLU A 472 -9.90 1.89 32.48
CA GLU A 472 -9.67 3.28 32.10
C GLU A 472 -9.22 3.41 30.62
N PRO A 473 -9.47 4.57 29.98
CA PRO A 473 -8.97 4.84 28.64
C PRO A 473 -7.45 4.64 28.55
N GLY A 474 -6.98 3.99 27.47
CA GLY A 474 -5.56 3.67 27.26
C GLY A 474 -5.12 2.33 27.84
N MET A 475 -5.91 1.74 28.74
CA MET A 475 -5.66 0.36 29.20
C MET A 475 -6.10 -0.65 28.15
N GLY A 476 -5.34 -1.74 28.03
CA GLY A 476 -5.60 -2.82 27.09
C GLY A 476 -4.98 -4.13 27.55
N PHE A 477 -4.96 -5.09 26.64
CA PHE A 477 -4.41 -6.42 26.90
C PHE A 477 -3.18 -6.69 26.01
N ASP A 478 -2.04 -6.87 26.65
CA ASP A 478 -0.81 -7.36 26.00
C ASP A 478 -0.92 -8.87 25.81
N ALA A 479 -1.24 -9.30 24.60
CA ALA A 479 -1.41 -10.72 24.28
C ALA A 479 -0.07 -11.50 24.20
N ALA A 480 1.06 -10.80 24.07
CA ALA A 480 2.37 -11.44 24.10
C ALA A 480 2.75 -11.86 25.53
N LYS A 481 2.51 -10.97 26.51
CA LYS A 481 2.83 -11.16 27.94
C LYS A 481 1.64 -11.61 28.78
N GLU A 482 0.44 -11.67 28.18
CA GLU A 482 -0.81 -12.11 28.80
C GLU A 482 -1.22 -11.29 30.06
N ASN A 483 -1.00 -9.98 30.00
CA ASN A 483 -1.32 -9.06 31.10
C ASN A 483 -2.06 -7.81 30.63
N TYR A 484 -2.69 -7.10 31.59
CA TYR A 484 -3.36 -5.83 31.33
C TYR A 484 -2.43 -4.68 31.65
N VAL A 485 -2.23 -3.78 30.69
CA VAL A 485 -1.26 -2.69 30.77
C VAL A 485 -1.83 -1.40 30.17
N ASN A 486 -1.22 -0.27 30.53
CA ASN A 486 -1.36 0.92 29.72
C ASN A 486 -0.63 0.69 28.39
N MET A 487 -1.39 0.63 27.30
CA MET A 487 -0.87 0.24 25.99
C MET A 487 0.17 1.23 25.46
N VAL A 488 -0.05 2.53 25.71
CA VAL A 488 0.89 3.58 25.25
C VAL A 488 2.22 3.48 26.01
N GLU A 489 2.18 3.32 27.34
CA GLU A 489 3.39 3.16 28.14
C GLU A 489 4.12 1.86 27.83
N ALA A 490 3.38 0.79 27.58
CA ALA A 490 3.94 -0.50 27.17
C ALA A 490 4.51 -0.49 25.73
N GLY A 491 4.28 0.58 24.96
CA GLY A 491 4.73 0.72 23.59
C GLY A 491 3.87 -0.05 22.56
N ILE A 492 2.69 -0.53 22.96
CA ILE A 492 1.76 -1.22 22.05
C ILE A 492 0.85 -0.15 21.42
N LEU A 493 1.26 0.33 20.25
CA LEU A 493 0.73 1.51 19.59
C LEU A 493 0.19 1.17 18.20
N ASP A 494 -1.00 1.66 17.87
CA ASP A 494 -1.55 1.61 16.52
C ASP A 494 -1.63 3.03 15.93
N PRO A 495 -1.35 3.22 14.63
CA PRO A 495 -1.58 4.49 13.96
C PRO A 495 -3.08 4.79 13.84
N VAL A 496 -3.48 6.03 14.12
CA VAL A 496 -4.88 6.48 13.99
C VAL A 496 -5.40 6.25 12.56
N LYS A 497 -4.60 6.62 11.57
CA LYS A 497 -4.93 6.48 10.14
C LYS A 497 -5.24 5.03 9.78
N VAL A 498 -4.43 4.07 10.25
CA VAL A 498 -4.64 2.62 10.04
C VAL A 498 -5.96 2.18 10.68
N THR A 499 -6.15 2.50 11.95
CA THR A 499 -7.31 2.06 12.74
C THR A 499 -8.62 2.61 12.17
N ARG A 500 -8.70 3.91 11.86
CA ARG A 500 -9.92 4.50 11.29
C ARG A 500 -10.21 4.03 9.87
N SER A 501 -9.18 3.90 9.02
CA SER A 501 -9.35 3.47 7.63
C SER A 501 -9.83 2.03 7.56
N ALA A 502 -9.30 1.14 8.40
CA ALA A 502 -9.77 -0.24 8.51
C ALA A 502 -11.27 -0.30 8.84
N LEU A 503 -11.74 0.49 9.81
CA LEU A 503 -13.15 0.55 10.20
C LEU A 503 -14.03 1.13 9.08
N GLN A 504 -13.62 2.22 8.45
CA GLN A 504 -14.38 2.88 7.39
C GLN A 504 -14.53 1.99 6.15
N ASN A 505 -13.43 1.35 5.70
CA ASN A 505 -13.45 0.46 4.55
C ASN A 505 -14.27 -0.80 4.82
N ALA A 506 -14.13 -1.40 6.00
CA ALA A 506 -14.94 -2.52 6.44
C ALA A 506 -16.43 -2.18 6.42
N THR A 507 -16.81 -1.04 6.99
CA THR A 507 -18.22 -0.58 7.02
C THR A 507 -18.75 -0.30 5.63
N SER A 508 -17.97 0.31 4.75
CA SER A 508 -18.37 0.64 3.38
C SER A 508 -18.80 -0.61 2.62
N VAL A 509 -17.96 -1.64 2.62
CA VAL A 509 -18.25 -2.90 1.91
C VAL A 509 -19.33 -3.71 2.63
N ALA A 510 -19.22 -3.90 3.95
CA ALA A 510 -20.20 -4.67 4.71
C ALA A 510 -21.62 -4.09 4.60
N SER A 511 -21.76 -2.77 4.78
CA SER A 511 -23.07 -2.12 4.67
C SER A 511 -23.68 -2.18 3.27
N THR A 512 -22.84 -2.22 2.23
CA THR A 512 -23.30 -2.38 0.84
C THR A 512 -23.71 -3.82 0.57
N LEU A 513 -22.92 -4.80 1.00
CA LEU A 513 -23.25 -6.23 0.88
C LEU A 513 -24.57 -6.56 1.57
N LEU A 514 -24.82 -6.02 2.77
CA LEU A 514 -26.05 -6.25 3.51
C LEU A 514 -27.32 -5.70 2.81
N THR A 515 -27.19 -4.82 1.84
CA THR A 515 -28.33 -4.36 0.99
C THR A 515 -28.60 -5.22 -0.22
N THR A 516 -27.81 -6.29 -0.44
CA THR A 516 -27.91 -7.17 -1.59
C THR A 516 -29.07 -8.16 -1.43
N GLU A 517 -29.92 -8.27 -2.46
CA GLU A 517 -31.04 -9.21 -2.52
C GLU A 517 -30.87 -10.27 -3.60
N SER A 518 -30.11 -9.97 -4.66
CA SER A 518 -29.86 -10.93 -5.74
C SER A 518 -28.40 -10.89 -6.17
N VAL A 519 -27.88 -12.02 -6.60
CA VAL A 519 -26.52 -12.18 -7.11
C VAL A 519 -26.59 -12.83 -8.50
N VAL A 520 -25.79 -12.32 -9.44
CA VAL A 520 -25.77 -12.76 -10.83
C VAL A 520 -24.38 -13.21 -11.21
N ALA A 521 -24.19 -14.50 -11.48
CA ALA A 521 -22.93 -15.07 -11.89
C ALA A 521 -22.91 -15.45 -13.38
N ASN A 522 -21.73 -15.53 -13.97
CA ASN A 522 -21.55 -16.15 -15.27
C ASN A 522 -21.56 -17.67 -15.09
N ILE A 523 -22.30 -18.38 -15.94
CA ILE A 523 -22.20 -19.85 -16.00
C ILE A 523 -20.84 -20.17 -16.63
N LYS A 524 -20.03 -20.98 -15.94
CA LYS A 524 -18.78 -21.53 -16.51
C LYS A 524 -19.16 -22.41 -17.69
N GLU A 525 -18.70 -22.09 -18.89
CA GLU A 525 -18.78 -22.99 -20.04
C GLU A 525 -17.69 -24.04 -19.86
N ASP A 526 -18.08 -25.32 -19.85
CA ASP A 526 -17.12 -26.44 -19.99
C ASP A 526 -16.48 -26.29 -21.37
N VAL A 527 -15.26 -25.75 -21.41
CA VAL A 527 -14.46 -25.77 -22.63
C VAL A 527 -14.05 -27.23 -22.85
N PRO A 528 -14.59 -27.91 -23.89
CA PRO A 528 -14.17 -29.28 -24.16
C PRO A 528 -12.66 -29.28 -24.40
N PRO A 529 -11.91 -30.29 -23.91
CA PRO A 529 -10.49 -30.39 -24.13
C PRO A 529 -10.22 -30.33 -25.62
N MET A 530 -9.35 -29.41 -26.05
CA MET A 530 -8.91 -29.37 -27.47
C MET A 530 -8.43 -30.78 -27.86
N PRO A 531 -8.92 -31.34 -28.94
CA PRO A 531 -8.42 -32.65 -29.37
C PRO A 531 -6.92 -32.52 -29.62
N ALA A 532 -6.14 -33.37 -28.97
CA ALA A 532 -4.71 -33.46 -29.19
C ALA A 532 -4.50 -33.63 -30.69
N GLY A 533 -3.98 -32.56 -31.33
CA GLY A 533 -3.68 -32.55 -32.76
C GLY A 533 -2.77 -33.72 -33.06
N GLY A 534 -3.29 -34.71 -33.77
CA GLY A 534 -2.51 -35.83 -34.25
C GLY A 534 -1.38 -35.30 -35.12
N MET A 535 -0.15 -35.42 -34.69
CA MET A 535 1.00 -35.40 -35.58
C MET A 535 0.83 -36.55 -36.58
N GLY A 536 0.17 -36.25 -37.71
CA GLY A 536 0.25 -37.07 -38.90
C GLY A 536 1.65 -36.99 -39.46
N MET A 537 2.35 -38.10 -39.43
CA MET A 537 3.54 -38.33 -40.24
C MET A 537 3.25 -38.01 -41.72
N MET A 538 4.03 -37.17 -42.32
CA MET A 538 4.61 -37.34 -43.66
C MET A 538 5.89 -36.52 -43.72
#